data_e25799f1f9e6d97f1eb87bb9f0b987e6
#
_entry.id   e25799f1f9e6d97f1eb87bb9f0b987e6
#
_cell.length_a   1.000
_cell.length_b   1.000
_cell.length_c   1.000
_cell.angle_alpha   90.00
_cell.angle_beta   90.00
_cell.angle_gamma   90.00
#
_symmetry.space_group_name_H-M   'P 1'
#
loop_
_entity.id
_entity.type
_entity.pdbx_description
1 polymer ?
#
loop_
_entity_poly.entity_id
_entity_poly.type
_entity_poly.pdbx_seq_one_letter_code
_entity_poly.pdbx_strand_id
1 'polypeptide(L)'
;LLEKTFLAMTSAARALADPRNASLVGVTGEATGHGALRRMLARMSRHPVGRAVLHDRPLITSATLPLARLEALPPASLGAAYARFLRRHGFDPDERSEVRFVDDPDLAYVMTRYRQVHDLWHVLCGLPPSMVGEVALKWLEAAETGLPMCALGAVAGGVRLKPAQRALVLRHVVPWAARHAARGADLMCVYYERELEKDVDELRDELRIELLPKLT
;
A
#
# COMPACT_ATOMS: atom_id res chain seq x y z
N LEU A 1 -27.70 1.71 -0.57
CA LEU A 1 -27.01 0.74 -1.44
C LEU A 1 -26.82 1.33 -2.84
N LEU A 2 -27.88 1.83 -3.49
CA LEU A 2 -27.86 2.40 -4.85
C LEU A 2 -26.90 3.59 -4.99
N GLU A 3 -26.87 4.50 -4.02
CA GLU A 3 -25.95 5.66 -4.03
C GLU A 3 -24.48 5.25 -3.98
N LYS A 4 -24.13 4.28 -3.12
CA LYS A 4 -22.76 3.76 -3.03
C LYS A 4 -22.36 3.02 -4.33
N THR A 5 -23.30 2.31 -4.97
CA THR A 5 -23.06 1.65 -6.25
C THR A 5 -22.85 2.67 -7.37
N PHE A 6 -23.67 3.71 -7.43
CA PHE A 6 -23.52 4.79 -8.41
C PHE A 6 -22.21 5.56 -8.21
N LEU A 7 -21.86 5.87 -6.95
CA LEU A 7 -20.60 6.52 -6.60
C LEU A 7 -19.41 5.65 -7.00
N ALA A 8 -19.46 4.35 -6.70
CA ALA A 8 -18.41 3.41 -7.10
C ALA A 8 -18.21 3.35 -8.62
N MET A 9 -19.29 3.26 -9.38
CA MET A 9 -19.23 3.20 -10.85
C MET A 9 -18.67 4.49 -11.45
N THR A 10 -19.15 5.65 -11.00
CA THR A 10 -18.70 6.96 -11.51
C THR A 10 -17.28 7.27 -11.09
N SER A 11 -16.87 6.94 -9.86
CA SER A 11 -15.50 7.11 -9.38
C SER A 11 -14.54 6.17 -10.07
N ALA A 12 -14.93 4.91 -10.30
CA ALA A 12 -14.13 3.95 -11.05
C ALA A 12 -13.89 4.38 -12.49
N ALA A 13 -14.93 4.83 -13.18
CA ALA A 13 -14.83 5.36 -14.55
C ALA A 13 -13.89 6.58 -14.63
N ARG A 14 -14.02 7.51 -13.68
CA ARG A 14 -13.15 8.69 -13.59
C ARG A 14 -11.72 8.35 -13.18
N ALA A 15 -11.51 7.41 -12.24
CA ALA A 15 -10.19 6.94 -11.86
C ALA A 15 -9.47 6.20 -13.00
N LEU A 16 -10.21 5.50 -13.87
CA LEU A 16 -9.68 4.91 -15.09
C LEU A 16 -9.28 5.99 -16.12
N ALA A 17 -10.03 7.11 -16.18
CA ALA A 17 -9.71 8.22 -17.06
C ALA A 17 -8.52 9.06 -16.52
N ASP A 18 -8.44 9.28 -15.20
CA ASP A 18 -7.36 9.99 -14.53
C ASP A 18 -6.86 9.25 -13.28
N PRO A 19 -5.98 8.24 -13.45
CA PRO A 19 -5.46 7.45 -12.34
C PRO A 19 -4.45 8.20 -11.46
N ARG A 20 -4.04 9.42 -11.84
CA ARG A 20 -3.21 10.29 -11.00
C ARG A 20 -4.04 11.00 -9.93
N ASN A 21 -5.35 10.99 -10.06
CA ASN A 21 -6.24 11.57 -9.06
C ASN A 21 -6.43 10.58 -7.89
N ALA A 22 -5.54 10.65 -6.91
CA ALA A 22 -5.54 9.79 -5.73
C ALA A 22 -6.87 9.80 -4.96
N SER A 23 -7.63 10.91 -4.99
CA SER A 23 -8.92 11.00 -4.31
C SER A 23 -9.99 10.12 -4.96
N LEU A 24 -10.05 10.06 -6.30
CA LEU A 24 -11.00 9.21 -7.03
C LEU A 24 -10.70 7.72 -6.84
N VAL A 25 -9.41 7.37 -6.84
CA VAL A 25 -8.97 6.00 -6.54
C VAL A 25 -9.36 5.62 -5.11
N GLY A 26 -9.17 6.53 -4.15
CA GLY A 26 -9.60 6.35 -2.76
C GLY A 26 -11.09 6.08 -2.62
N VAL A 27 -11.93 6.92 -3.21
CA VAL A 27 -13.41 6.76 -3.18
C VAL A 27 -13.86 5.42 -3.79
N THR A 28 -13.25 5.01 -4.90
CA THR A 28 -13.55 3.70 -5.52
C THR A 28 -13.20 2.56 -4.57
N GLY A 29 -12.04 2.64 -3.89
CA GLY A 29 -11.61 1.65 -2.91
C GLY A 29 -12.53 1.54 -1.72
N GLU A 30 -12.97 2.67 -1.17
CA GLU A 30 -13.90 2.72 -0.05
C GLU A 30 -15.28 2.13 -0.41
N ALA A 31 -15.80 2.48 -1.58
CA ALA A 31 -17.14 2.03 -2.02
C ALA A 31 -17.18 0.54 -2.41
N THR A 32 -16.06 -0.02 -2.91
CA THR A 32 -16.01 -1.41 -3.41
C THR A 32 -15.27 -2.37 -2.46
N GLY A 33 -14.54 -1.83 -1.48
CA GLY A 33 -13.58 -2.56 -0.65
C GLY A 33 -14.17 -3.34 0.52
N HIS A 34 -15.46 -3.20 0.85
CA HIS A 34 -16.04 -3.72 2.10
C HIS A 34 -15.69 -5.19 2.38
N GLY A 35 -15.85 -6.08 1.39
CA GLY A 35 -15.52 -7.50 1.56
C GLY A 35 -14.03 -7.77 1.78
N ALA A 36 -13.16 -7.01 1.13
CA ALA A 36 -11.71 -7.09 1.31
C ALA A 36 -11.29 -6.56 2.69
N LEU A 37 -11.84 -5.41 3.10
CA LEU A 37 -11.60 -4.83 4.42
C LEU A 37 -11.99 -5.79 5.56
N ARG A 38 -13.15 -6.44 5.46
CA ARG A 38 -13.55 -7.47 6.44
C ARG A 38 -12.58 -8.64 6.50
N ARG A 39 -12.06 -9.11 5.36
CA ARG A 39 -11.05 -10.18 5.34
C ARG A 39 -9.72 -9.71 5.96
N MET A 40 -9.28 -8.49 5.65
CA MET A 40 -8.08 -7.91 6.28
C MET A 40 -8.26 -7.77 7.79
N LEU A 41 -9.36 -7.19 8.26
CA LEU A 41 -9.68 -7.08 9.69
C LEU A 41 -9.65 -8.45 10.38
N ALA A 42 -10.26 -9.46 9.77
CA ALA A 42 -10.28 -10.83 10.31
C ALA A 42 -8.87 -11.45 10.38
N ARG A 43 -8.00 -11.22 9.39
CA ARG A 43 -6.59 -11.67 9.44
C ARG A 43 -5.81 -10.93 10.52
N MET A 44 -5.89 -9.60 10.55
CA MET A 44 -5.24 -8.77 11.59
C MET A 44 -5.69 -9.18 12.99
N SER A 45 -6.97 -9.45 13.20
CA SER A 45 -7.52 -9.89 14.51
C SER A 45 -7.00 -11.26 14.97
N ARG A 46 -6.57 -12.11 14.05
CA ARG A 46 -5.98 -13.43 14.37
C ARG A 46 -4.48 -13.35 14.60
N HIS A 47 -3.80 -12.35 14.04
CA HIS A 47 -2.36 -12.19 14.14
C HIS A 47 -1.98 -11.41 15.41
N PRO A 48 -0.98 -11.84 16.23
CA PRO A 48 -0.62 -11.13 17.45
C PRO A 48 -0.28 -9.65 17.25
N VAL A 49 0.58 -9.35 16.27
CA VAL A 49 0.95 -7.97 15.93
C VAL A 49 -0.22 -7.21 15.29
N GLY A 50 -0.99 -7.87 14.43
CA GLY A 50 -2.20 -7.28 13.84
C GLY A 50 -3.21 -6.82 14.90
N ARG A 51 -3.42 -7.62 15.98
CA ARG A 51 -4.27 -7.23 17.13
C ARG A 51 -3.72 -5.99 17.84
N ALA A 52 -2.41 -5.91 18.04
CA ALA A 52 -1.80 -4.73 18.67
C ALA A 52 -2.03 -3.48 17.80
N VAL A 53 -1.85 -3.58 16.48
CA VAL A 53 -2.13 -2.48 15.54
C VAL A 53 -3.60 -2.07 15.58
N LEU A 54 -4.53 -3.03 15.61
CA LEU A 54 -5.98 -2.74 15.69
C LEU A 54 -6.39 -2.13 17.03
N HIS A 55 -5.73 -2.51 18.13
CA HIS A 55 -5.99 -1.97 19.46
C HIS A 55 -5.44 -0.55 19.60
N ASP A 56 -4.16 -0.34 19.25
CA ASP A 56 -3.46 0.93 19.46
C ASP A 56 -3.83 1.97 18.38
N ARG A 57 -4.28 1.53 17.22
CA ARG A 57 -4.64 2.36 16.05
C ARG A 57 -3.59 3.41 15.70
N PRO A 58 -2.29 3.03 15.56
CA PRO A 58 -1.26 4.00 15.21
C PRO A 58 -1.55 4.64 13.85
N LEU A 59 -1.20 5.92 13.74
CA LEU A 59 -1.30 6.69 12.50
C LEU A 59 0.08 7.08 12.01
N ILE A 60 0.27 7.06 10.70
CA ILE A 60 1.47 7.55 10.02
C ILE A 60 1.13 8.93 9.46
N THR A 61 1.58 9.95 10.18
CA THR A 61 1.39 11.37 9.86
C THR A 61 2.69 12.13 10.11
N SER A 62 2.81 13.36 9.61
CA SER A 62 3.95 14.23 9.92
C SER A 62 4.09 14.51 11.42
N ALA A 63 2.98 14.50 12.16
CA ALA A 63 2.97 14.72 13.62
C ALA A 63 3.47 13.49 14.40
N THR A 64 3.08 12.27 13.98
CA THR A 64 3.48 11.02 14.67
C THR A 64 4.86 10.54 14.26
N LEU A 65 5.26 10.78 13.01
CA LEU A 65 6.55 10.45 12.43
C LEU A 65 7.22 11.69 11.82
N PRO A 66 7.69 12.66 12.64
CA PRO A 66 8.36 13.84 12.12
C PRO A 66 9.57 13.48 11.27
N LEU A 67 9.66 14.07 10.07
CA LEU A 67 10.71 13.77 9.09
C LEU A 67 12.12 13.91 9.69
N ALA A 68 12.37 14.96 10.49
CA ALA A 68 13.64 15.19 11.15
C ALA A 68 14.04 14.03 12.10
N ARG A 69 13.06 13.42 12.79
CA ARG A 69 13.31 12.25 13.64
C ARG A 69 13.72 11.04 12.80
N LEU A 70 13.03 10.80 11.68
CA LEU A 70 13.31 9.69 10.79
C LEU A 70 14.70 9.82 10.13
N GLU A 71 15.08 11.04 9.76
CA GLU A 71 16.40 11.35 9.18
C GLU A 71 17.57 11.16 10.15
N ALA A 72 17.31 11.29 11.45
CA ALA A 72 18.30 11.07 12.50
C ALA A 72 18.59 9.58 12.80
N LEU A 73 17.76 8.67 12.26
CA LEU A 73 17.92 7.22 12.43
C LEU A 73 19.12 6.69 11.62
N PRO A 74 19.65 5.48 11.98
CA PRO A 74 20.72 4.86 11.22
C PRO A 74 20.43 4.82 9.72
N PRO A 75 21.39 5.11 8.84
CA PRO A 75 21.15 5.24 7.38
C PRO A 75 20.53 4.02 6.71
N ALA A 76 20.80 2.81 7.22
CA ALA A 76 20.23 1.56 6.71
C ALA A 76 18.84 1.23 7.28
N SER A 77 18.36 2.00 8.26
CA SER A 77 17.07 1.73 8.92
C SER A 77 15.87 2.02 8.02
N LEU A 78 14.74 1.36 8.32
CA LEU A 78 13.47 1.58 7.64
C LEU A 78 13.06 3.05 7.70
N GLY A 79 13.16 3.69 8.87
CA GLY A 79 12.75 5.09 9.06
C GLY A 79 13.59 6.06 8.21
N ALA A 80 14.93 5.89 8.21
CA ALA A 80 15.79 6.71 7.37
C ALA A 80 15.57 6.45 5.86
N ALA A 81 15.28 5.21 5.46
CA ALA A 81 14.94 4.88 4.08
C ALA A 81 13.60 5.52 3.67
N TYR A 82 12.60 5.48 4.56
CA TYR A 82 11.30 6.14 4.34
C TYR A 82 11.44 7.65 4.24
N ALA A 83 12.21 8.29 5.14
CA ALA A 83 12.47 9.72 5.07
C ALA A 83 13.13 10.13 3.73
N ARG A 84 14.13 9.36 3.28
CA ARG A 84 14.77 9.59 1.96
C ARG A 84 13.77 9.43 0.81
N PHE A 85 12.87 8.46 0.90
CA PHE A 85 11.82 8.26 -0.10
C PHE A 85 10.89 9.47 -0.18
N LEU A 86 10.33 9.91 0.95
CA LEU A 86 9.45 11.08 1.02
C LEU A 86 10.14 12.33 0.47
N ARG A 87 11.35 12.63 0.95
CA ARG A 87 12.10 13.82 0.52
C ARG A 87 12.42 13.80 -0.98
N ARG A 88 12.87 12.65 -1.49
CA ARG A 88 13.23 12.51 -2.91
C ARG A 88 12.06 12.78 -3.85
N HIS A 89 10.86 12.41 -3.43
CA HIS A 89 9.67 12.48 -4.27
C HIS A 89 8.75 13.64 -3.91
N GLY A 90 9.08 14.41 -2.85
CA GLY A 90 8.26 15.54 -2.39
C GLY A 90 6.91 15.07 -1.84
N PHE A 91 6.85 13.90 -1.21
CA PHE A 91 5.62 13.36 -0.65
C PHE A 91 5.44 13.77 0.81
N ASP A 92 4.18 14.02 1.19
CA ASP A 92 3.79 14.30 2.55
C ASP A 92 2.81 13.20 3.03
N PRO A 93 3.06 12.54 4.17
CA PRO A 93 2.14 11.56 4.75
C PRO A 93 0.72 12.11 4.97
N ASP A 94 0.60 13.41 5.19
CA ASP A 94 -0.67 14.08 5.50
C ASP A 94 -1.52 14.42 4.24
N GLU A 95 -0.97 14.28 3.03
CA GLU A 95 -1.72 14.50 1.78
C GLU A 95 -2.82 13.47 1.52
N ARG A 96 -2.84 12.36 2.29
CA ARG A 96 -3.85 11.31 2.11
C ARG A 96 -5.18 11.73 2.70
N SER A 97 -6.20 11.89 1.84
CA SER A 97 -7.54 12.26 2.25
C SER A 97 -8.12 11.24 3.25
N GLU A 98 -8.96 11.73 4.16
CA GLU A 98 -9.68 10.89 5.12
C GLU A 98 -10.57 9.85 4.44
N VAL A 99 -10.77 8.71 5.10
CA VAL A 99 -11.72 7.68 4.70
C VAL A 99 -13.13 8.14 5.07
N ARG A 100 -14.03 8.25 4.09
CA ARG A 100 -15.37 8.85 4.26
C ARG A 100 -16.53 7.93 3.93
N PHE A 101 -16.31 6.89 3.13
CA PHE A 101 -17.39 6.04 2.60
C PHE A 101 -17.36 4.61 3.19
N VAL A 102 -16.70 4.44 4.32
CA VAL A 102 -16.67 3.20 5.10
C VAL A 102 -17.32 3.50 6.45
N ASP A 103 -18.55 3.00 6.66
CA ASP A 103 -19.35 3.34 7.85
C ASP A 103 -18.88 2.65 9.13
N ASP A 104 -18.31 1.43 9.01
CA ASP A 104 -17.77 0.68 10.13
C ASP A 104 -16.42 1.26 10.56
N PRO A 105 -16.25 1.71 11.82
CA PRO A 105 -15.03 2.38 12.27
C PRO A 105 -13.79 1.48 12.27
N ASP A 106 -13.94 0.18 12.45
CA ASP A 106 -12.82 -0.77 12.37
C ASP A 106 -12.36 -0.96 10.93
N LEU A 107 -13.32 -1.08 10.01
CA LEU A 107 -13.02 -1.15 8.57
C LEU A 107 -12.46 0.17 8.04
N ALA A 108 -12.95 1.30 8.54
CA ALA A 108 -12.42 2.63 8.20
C ALA A 108 -10.95 2.76 8.65
N TYR A 109 -10.63 2.28 9.86
CA TYR A 109 -9.25 2.24 10.33
C TYR A 109 -8.37 1.32 9.46
N VAL A 110 -8.84 0.12 9.12
CA VAL A 110 -8.09 -0.80 8.24
C VAL A 110 -7.80 -0.16 6.87
N MET A 111 -8.78 0.55 6.29
CA MET A 111 -8.58 1.28 5.03
C MET A 111 -7.57 2.42 5.20
N THR A 112 -7.67 3.20 6.29
CA THR A 112 -6.72 4.27 6.62
C THR A 112 -5.31 3.70 6.74
N ARG A 113 -5.15 2.62 7.52
CA ARG A 113 -3.86 1.94 7.70
C ARG A 113 -3.26 1.48 6.37
N TYR A 114 -4.05 0.79 5.54
CA TYR A 114 -3.61 0.37 4.21
C TYR A 114 -3.07 1.55 3.38
N ARG A 115 -3.79 2.67 3.37
CA ARG A 115 -3.38 3.86 2.61
C ARG A 115 -2.10 4.49 3.16
N GLN A 116 -1.93 4.51 4.47
CA GLN A 116 -0.77 5.09 5.13
C GLN A 116 0.51 4.26 4.94
N VAL A 117 0.40 2.92 4.91
CA VAL A 117 1.57 2.05 4.75
C VAL A 117 2.03 1.87 3.30
N HIS A 118 1.27 2.35 2.32
CA HIS A 118 1.59 2.25 0.90
C HIS A 118 3.01 2.72 0.55
N ASP A 119 3.42 3.88 1.05
CA ASP A 119 4.75 4.42 0.76
C ASP A 119 5.87 3.62 1.46
N LEU A 120 5.60 3.05 2.63
CA LEU A 120 6.51 2.10 3.28
C LEU A 120 6.66 0.81 2.46
N TRP A 121 5.60 0.37 1.78
CA TRP A 121 5.69 -0.79 0.89
C TRP A 121 6.54 -0.51 -0.36
N HIS A 122 6.51 0.73 -0.89
CA HIS A 122 7.47 1.15 -1.91
C HIS A 122 8.91 0.99 -1.42
N VAL A 123 9.19 1.45 -0.20
CA VAL A 123 10.53 1.35 0.41
C VAL A 123 10.94 -0.11 0.61
N LEU A 124 10.08 -0.91 1.23
CA LEU A 124 10.36 -2.33 1.51
C LEU A 124 10.56 -3.14 0.23
N CYS A 125 9.75 -2.92 -0.78
CA CYS A 125 9.85 -3.65 -2.04
C CYS A 125 10.91 -3.06 -3.00
N GLY A 126 11.57 -1.96 -2.64
CA GLY A 126 12.55 -1.29 -3.50
C GLY A 126 11.93 -0.74 -4.79
N LEU A 127 10.63 -0.43 -4.79
CA LEU A 127 9.88 0.03 -5.95
C LEU A 127 9.87 1.57 -6.00
N PRO A 128 10.29 2.20 -7.12
CA PRO A 128 10.16 3.65 -7.26
C PRO A 128 8.69 4.02 -7.52
N PRO A 129 8.24 5.26 -7.19
CA PRO A 129 6.89 5.75 -7.51
C PRO A 129 6.80 6.20 -8.98
N SER A 130 7.31 5.38 -9.88
CA SER A 130 7.18 5.51 -11.32
C SER A 130 5.96 4.71 -11.80
N MET A 131 5.46 4.96 -13.02
CA MET A 131 4.30 4.22 -13.54
C MET A 131 4.48 2.70 -13.43
N VAL A 132 5.66 2.17 -13.75
CA VAL A 132 5.91 0.72 -13.67
C VAL A 132 6.03 0.25 -12.21
N GLY A 133 6.62 1.05 -11.32
CA GLY A 133 6.71 0.73 -9.90
C GLY A 133 5.36 0.77 -9.21
N GLU A 134 4.51 1.76 -9.54
CA GLU A 134 3.13 1.81 -9.06
C GLU A 134 2.32 0.59 -9.52
N VAL A 135 2.42 0.21 -10.79
CA VAL A 135 1.76 -1.00 -11.30
C VAL A 135 2.28 -2.25 -10.58
N ALA A 136 3.58 -2.33 -10.31
CA ALA A 136 4.16 -3.45 -9.57
C ALA A 136 3.61 -3.51 -8.14
N LEU A 137 3.57 -2.36 -7.45
CA LEU A 137 3.01 -2.31 -6.10
C LEU A 137 1.52 -2.62 -6.09
N LYS A 138 0.74 -2.15 -7.07
CA LYS A 138 -0.69 -2.48 -7.18
C LYS A 138 -0.95 -3.98 -7.37
N TRP A 139 -0.07 -4.72 -8.03
CA TRP A 139 -0.17 -6.19 -8.08
C TRP A 139 0.06 -6.82 -6.70
N LEU A 140 1.07 -6.35 -5.94
CA LEU A 140 1.29 -6.80 -4.57
C LEU A 140 0.09 -6.48 -3.68
N GLU A 141 -0.37 -5.24 -3.71
CA GLU A 141 -1.52 -4.80 -2.93
C GLU A 141 -2.79 -5.59 -3.26
N ALA A 142 -3.03 -5.90 -4.53
CA ALA A 142 -4.18 -6.72 -4.94
C ALA A 142 -4.08 -8.13 -4.36
N ALA A 143 -2.88 -8.73 -4.36
CA ALA A 143 -2.64 -10.07 -3.82
C ALA A 143 -2.74 -10.09 -2.28
N GLU A 144 -2.19 -9.08 -1.60
CA GLU A 144 -2.17 -8.96 -0.14
C GLU A 144 -3.54 -8.59 0.44
N THR A 145 -4.21 -7.60 -0.14
CA THR A 145 -5.40 -6.99 0.44
C THR A 145 -6.69 -7.54 -0.15
N GLY A 146 -6.65 -7.97 -1.42
CA GLY A 146 -7.85 -8.33 -2.18
C GLY A 146 -8.75 -7.13 -2.49
N LEU A 147 -8.25 -5.89 -2.38
CA LEU A 147 -9.00 -4.68 -2.71
C LEU A 147 -9.24 -4.60 -4.22
N PRO A 148 -10.50 -4.49 -4.68
CA PRO A 148 -10.81 -4.40 -6.12
C PRO A 148 -10.11 -3.24 -6.82
N MET A 149 -9.96 -2.11 -6.13
CA MET A 149 -9.27 -0.94 -6.67
C MET A 149 -7.80 -1.22 -7.01
N CYS A 150 -7.14 -2.08 -6.24
CA CYS A 150 -5.74 -2.44 -6.49
C CYS A 150 -5.61 -3.29 -7.76
N ALA A 151 -6.49 -4.29 -7.91
CA ALA A 151 -6.54 -5.12 -9.12
C ALA A 151 -6.87 -4.28 -10.37
N LEU A 152 -7.86 -3.38 -10.28
CA LEU A 152 -8.19 -2.45 -11.36
C LEU A 152 -7.03 -1.51 -11.69
N GLY A 153 -6.36 -0.96 -10.68
CA GLY A 153 -5.18 -0.10 -10.84
C GLY A 153 -4.01 -0.82 -11.49
N ALA A 154 -3.75 -2.07 -11.09
CA ALA A 154 -2.72 -2.92 -11.67
C ALA A 154 -2.97 -3.20 -13.17
N VAL A 155 -4.21 -3.57 -13.53
CA VAL A 155 -4.59 -3.85 -14.92
C VAL A 155 -4.60 -2.58 -15.77
N ALA A 156 -5.31 -1.53 -15.31
CA ALA A 156 -5.44 -0.28 -16.06
C ALA A 156 -4.08 0.45 -16.22
N GLY A 157 -3.26 0.46 -15.16
CA GLY A 157 -1.89 0.96 -15.23
C GLY A 157 -1.03 0.12 -16.17
N GLY A 158 -1.16 -1.21 -16.10
CA GLY A 158 -0.46 -2.15 -16.96
C GLY A 158 -0.72 -1.94 -18.46
N VAL A 159 -1.96 -1.59 -18.84
CA VAL A 159 -2.31 -1.28 -20.25
C VAL A 159 -1.56 -0.03 -20.75
N ARG A 160 -1.25 0.93 -19.88
CA ARG A 160 -0.55 2.17 -20.21
C ARG A 160 0.97 2.02 -20.28
N LEU A 161 1.52 0.92 -19.81
CA LEU A 161 2.96 0.63 -19.88
C LEU A 161 3.40 0.38 -21.34
N LYS A 162 4.64 0.70 -21.62
CA LYS A 162 5.28 0.30 -22.87
C LYS A 162 5.27 -1.23 -23.01
N PRO A 163 5.22 -1.79 -24.22
CA PRO A 163 5.14 -3.25 -24.42
C PRO A 163 6.22 -4.04 -23.65
N ALA A 164 7.47 -3.57 -23.64
CA ALA A 164 8.57 -4.20 -22.91
C ALA A 164 8.33 -4.20 -21.38
N GLN A 165 7.90 -3.07 -20.82
CA GLN A 165 7.59 -2.96 -19.39
C GLN A 165 6.40 -3.84 -18.99
N ARG A 166 5.37 -3.91 -19.86
CA ARG A 166 4.23 -4.82 -19.66
C ARG A 166 4.66 -6.27 -19.63
N ALA A 167 5.54 -6.68 -20.55
CA ALA A 167 6.10 -8.02 -20.57
C ALA A 167 6.88 -8.34 -19.27
N LEU A 168 7.68 -7.38 -18.75
CA LEU A 168 8.37 -7.52 -17.46
C LEU A 168 7.39 -7.68 -16.32
N VAL A 169 6.33 -6.86 -16.26
CA VAL A 169 5.30 -6.97 -15.22
C VAL A 169 4.65 -8.36 -15.24
N LEU A 170 4.21 -8.83 -16.40
CA LEU A 170 3.57 -10.14 -16.51
C LEU A 170 4.51 -11.30 -16.18
N ARG A 171 5.78 -11.20 -16.58
CA ARG A 171 6.78 -12.27 -16.37
C ARG A 171 7.32 -12.32 -14.95
N HIS A 172 7.54 -11.16 -14.31
CA HIS A 172 8.28 -11.09 -13.04
C HIS A 172 7.41 -10.59 -11.87
N VAL A 173 6.65 -9.50 -12.09
CA VAL A 173 5.89 -8.85 -11.01
C VAL A 173 4.69 -9.69 -10.58
N VAL A 174 3.86 -10.15 -11.52
CA VAL A 174 2.66 -10.93 -11.19
C VAL A 174 3.00 -12.21 -10.41
N PRO A 175 3.96 -13.05 -10.87
CA PRO A 175 4.37 -14.22 -10.08
C PRO A 175 5.01 -13.86 -8.73
N TRP A 176 5.77 -12.76 -8.65
CA TRP A 176 6.37 -12.28 -7.42
C TRP A 176 5.30 -11.89 -6.39
N ALA A 177 4.32 -11.07 -6.78
CA ALA A 177 3.22 -10.67 -5.93
C ALA A 177 2.41 -11.90 -5.42
N ALA A 178 2.14 -12.86 -6.29
CA ALA A 178 1.45 -14.09 -5.93
C ALA A 178 2.27 -14.96 -4.95
N ARG A 179 3.59 -15.05 -5.14
CA ARG A 179 4.47 -15.77 -4.21
C ARG A 179 4.52 -15.10 -2.84
N HIS A 180 4.64 -13.77 -2.80
CA HIS A 180 4.66 -13.04 -1.54
C HIS A 180 3.35 -13.24 -0.77
N ALA A 181 2.20 -13.05 -1.41
CA ALA A 181 0.90 -13.27 -0.78
C ALA A 181 0.70 -14.72 -0.27
N ALA A 182 1.34 -15.71 -0.90
CA ALA A 182 1.25 -17.11 -0.48
C ALA A 182 2.24 -17.50 0.63
N ARG A 183 3.39 -16.84 0.74
CA ARG A 183 4.51 -17.29 1.58
C ARG A 183 5.15 -16.19 2.42
N GLY A 184 4.93 -14.93 2.09
CA GLY A 184 5.41 -13.77 2.82
C GLY A 184 4.64 -13.54 4.12
N ALA A 185 5.08 -12.57 4.89
CA ALA A 185 4.33 -12.07 6.03
C ALA A 185 3.16 -11.21 5.54
N ASP A 186 2.03 -11.21 6.27
CA ASP A 186 0.92 -10.29 6.02
C ASP A 186 1.37 -8.86 6.35
N LEU A 187 1.58 -8.04 5.32
CA LEU A 187 2.10 -6.68 5.46
C LEU A 187 1.15 -5.73 6.21
N MET A 188 -0.13 -6.08 6.32
CA MET A 188 -1.07 -5.36 7.19
C MET A 188 -0.88 -5.70 8.67
N CYS A 189 -0.19 -6.79 8.98
CA CYS A 189 0.12 -7.25 10.33
C CYS A 189 1.51 -6.81 10.81
N VAL A 190 2.09 -5.77 10.21
CA VAL A 190 3.37 -5.18 10.64
C VAL A 190 3.11 -3.90 11.43
N TYR A 191 3.75 -3.76 12.59
CA TYR A 191 3.70 -2.54 13.40
C TYR A 191 4.86 -1.63 13.03
N TYR A 192 4.77 -1.00 11.85
CA TYR A 192 5.85 -0.22 11.22
C TYR A 192 6.49 0.83 12.14
N GLU A 193 5.71 1.46 13.01
CA GLU A 193 6.18 2.47 13.95
C GLU A 193 7.16 1.91 14.99
N ARG A 194 7.18 0.59 15.21
CA ARG A 194 8.12 -0.12 16.08
C ARG A 194 9.33 -0.68 15.34
N GLU A 195 9.28 -0.70 14.00
CA GLU A 195 10.33 -1.24 13.14
C GLU A 195 11.20 -0.15 12.49
N LEU A 196 10.98 1.13 12.82
CA LEU A 196 11.64 2.26 12.15
C LEU A 196 13.16 2.27 12.33
N GLU A 197 13.69 1.76 13.45
CA GLU A 197 15.13 1.69 13.75
C GLU A 197 15.78 0.46 13.15
N LYS A 198 15.00 -0.55 12.76
CA LYS A 198 15.49 -1.81 12.21
C LYS A 198 16.09 -1.60 10.81
N ASP A 199 17.15 -2.32 10.51
CA ASP A 199 17.74 -2.37 9.17
C ASP A 199 16.69 -2.84 8.14
N VAL A 200 16.65 -2.17 7.00
CA VAL A 200 15.61 -2.42 5.98
C VAL A 200 15.79 -3.80 5.32
N ASP A 201 17.02 -4.28 5.17
CA ASP A 201 17.27 -5.60 4.58
C ASP A 201 16.95 -6.71 5.59
N GLU A 202 17.29 -6.53 6.87
CA GLU A 202 16.87 -7.44 7.95
C GLU A 202 15.34 -7.56 8.02
N LEU A 203 14.64 -6.43 7.94
CA LEU A 203 13.17 -6.44 7.94
C LEU A 203 12.59 -7.12 6.68
N ARG A 204 13.21 -6.95 5.51
CA ARG A 204 12.83 -7.67 4.28
C ARG A 204 12.93 -9.17 4.44
N ASP A 205 14.04 -9.64 5.05
CA ASP A 205 14.27 -11.07 5.29
C ASP A 205 13.20 -11.64 6.24
N GLU A 206 12.91 -10.95 7.35
CA GLU A 206 11.86 -11.35 8.29
C GLU A 206 10.47 -11.41 7.64
N LEU A 207 10.15 -10.42 6.80
CA LEU A 207 8.88 -10.35 6.07
C LEU A 207 8.86 -11.22 4.82
N ARG A 208 9.99 -11.85 4.46
CA ARG A 208 10.18 -12.67 3.25
C ARG A 208 9.86 -11.89 1.97
N ILE A 209 10.29 -10.64 1.92
CA ILE A 209 10.15 -9.77 0.75
C ILE A 209 11.35 -9.99 -0.18
N GLU A 210 11.12 -10.66 -1.30
CA GLU A 210 12.10 -10.76 -2.38
C GLU A 210 12.10 -9.44 -3.18
N LEU A 211 13.27 -8.88 -3.46
CA LEU A 211 13.36 -7.73 -4.34
C LEU A 211 13.20 -8.15 -5.81
N LEU A 212 12.46 -7.36 -6.56
CA LEU A 212 12.35 -7.54 -8.00
C LEU A 212 13.64 -7.09 -8.72
N PRO A 213 13.99 -7.69 -9.87
CA PRO A 213 15.02 -7.14 -10.73
C PRO A 213 14.62 -5.73 -11.17
N LYS A 214 15.60 -4.88 -11.52
CA LYS A 214 15.33 -3.50 -11.96
C LYS A 214 14.30 -3.48 -13.09
N LEU A 215 13.19 -2.80 -12.85
CA LEU A 215 12.07 -2.62 -13.80
C LEU A 215 12.35 -1.41 -14.71
N THR A 216 13.42 -1.46 -15.49
CA THR A 216 13.83 -0.36 -16.40
C THR A 216 13.35 -0.60 -17.82
#